data_46ff0839ed6e8d47106c688826363412
#
_entry.id   46ff0839ed6e8d47106c688826363412
#
_cell.length_a   1.000
_cell.length_b   1.000
_cell.length_c   1.000
_cell.angle_alpha   90.00
_cell.angle_beta   90.00
_cell.angle_gamma   90.00
#
_symmetry.space_group_name_H-M   'P 1'
#
loop_
_entity.id
_entity.type
_entity.pdbx_description
1 polymer ?
#
loop_
_entity_poly.entity_id
_entity_poly.type
_entity_poly.pdbx_seq_one_letter_code
_entity_poly.pdbx_strand_id
1 'polypeptide(L)'
;VLVMEKNLNYRIATTLKEYLEKNEGIKVILTRNSDYDLSLSNRIKYAVDNNADYFISVHVNSRSTDEVDSHGCMVLMSCSRYQPSNAKVASVYDSEMRMAKSIISKLNVLGLPIANDWNTENTGILQRVTTVGETYPDGSPADYYTLLYCGTKAGLPSIIVEHAFLSNEGDYRNFLSTNEKLDALAKADAEAIIESIR
;
A
#
# COMPACT_ATOMS: atom_id res chain seq x y z
N VAL A 1 23.21 10.84 9.41
CA VAL A 1 22.25 9.91 10.05
C VAL A 1 21.76 8.98 8.96
N LEU A 2 21.90 7.67 9.16
CA LEU A 2 21.37 6.68 8.24
C LEU A 2 19.83 6.70 8.33
N VAL A 3 19.15 7.06 7.23
CA VAL A 3 17.70 7.01 7.16
C VAL A 3 17.29 5.57 6.84
N MET A 4 16.40 5.01 7.64
CA MET A 4 15.91 3.63 7.46
C MET A 4 14.46 3.67 7.04
N GLU A 5 14.12 2.97 5.95
CA GLU A 5 12.77 2.83 5.42
C GLU A 5 11.74 2.49 6.52
N LYS A 6 12.06 1.53 7.39
CA LYS A 6 11.15 1.09 8.48
C LYS A 6 10.70 2.22 9.39
N ASN A 7 11.53 3.25 9.59
CA ASN A 7 11.22 4.39 10.45
C ASN A 7 10.27 5.38 9.74
N LEU A 8 10.49 5.60 8.43
CA LEU A 8 9.62 6.43 7.60
C LEU A 8 8.24 5.77 7.48
N ASN A 9 8.19 4.49 7.17
CA ASN A 9 6.96 3.71 7.06
C ASN A 9 6.17 3.75 8.38
N TYR A 10 6.85 3.59 9.53
CA TYR A 10 6.21 3.63 10.84
C TYR A 10 5.64 5.02 11.15
N ARG A 11 6.38 6.09 10.82
CA ARG A 11 5.90 7.47 10.98
C ARG A 11 4.67 7.73 10.12
N ILE A 12 4.71 7.39 8.83
CA ILE A 12 3.55 7.56 7.93
C ILE A 12 2.35 6.77 8.46
N ALA A 13 2.53 5.49 8.82
CA ALA A 13 1.44 4.63 9.28
C ALA A 13 0.81 5.11 10.60
N THR A 14 1.61 5.61 11.56
CA THR A 14 1.08 6.14 12.83
C THR A 14 0.32 7.43 12.62
N THR A 15 0.82 8.33 11.81
CA THR A 15 0.13 9.58 11.46
C THR A 15 -1.14 9.31 10.63
N LEU A 16 -1.10 8.35 9.69
CA LEU A 16 -2.27 7.89 8.94
C LEU A 16 -3.38 7.39 9.89
N LYS A 17 -3.01 6.56 10.86
CA LYS A 17 -3.95 6.11 11.91
C LYS A 17 -4.60 7.30 12.62
N GLU A 18 -3.83 8.29 13.06
CA GLU A 18 -4.34 9.48 13.74
C GLU A 18 -5.34 10.27 12.90
N TYR A 19 -5.09 10.40 11.59
CA TYR A 19 -6.02 11.09 10.67
C TYR A 19 -7.29 10.29 10.41
N LEU A 20 -7.19 8.99 10.21
CA LEU A 20 -8.33 8.12 9.94
C LEU A 20 -9.27 8.05 11.14
N GLU A 21 -8.72 7.89 12.36
CA GLU A 21 -9.52 7.74 13.59
C GLU A 21 -10.21 9.05 14.05
N LYS A 22 -9.94 10.19 13.40
CA LYS A 22 -10.76 11.41 13.56
C LYS A 22 -12.15 11.28 12.93
N ASN A 23 -12.34 10.26 12.09
CA ASN A 23 -13.62 10.00 11.42
C ASN A 23 -14.39 8.93 12.19
N GLU A 24 -15.63 9.24 12.54
CA GLU A 24 -16.50 8.31 13.25
C GLU A 24 -16.67 7.00 12.46
N GLY A 25 -16.58 5.88 13.16
CA GLY A 25 -16.73 4.55 12.61
C GLY A 25 -15.45 3.95 12.02
N ILE A 26 -14.34 4.70 11.94
CA ILE A 26 -13.06 4.18 11.49
C ILE A 26 -12.17 3.82 12.68
N LYS A 27 -11.74 2.56 12.74
CA LYS A 27 -10.75 2.06 13.70
C LYS A 27 -9.54 1.53 12.95
N VAL A 28 -8.34 1.91 13.37
CA VAL A 28 -7.09 1.48 12.75
C VAL A 28 -6.26 0.65 13.73
N ILE A 29 -5.85 -0.53 13.29
CA ILE A 29 -4.88 -1.37 14.01
C ILE A 29 -3.56 -1.38 13.22
N LEU A 30 -2.45 -1.28 13.92
CA LEU A 30 -1.12 -1.41 13.34
C LEU A 30 -0.64 -2.84 13.52
N THR A 31 -0.03 -3.42 12.48
CA THR A 31 0.53 -4.78 12.55
C THR A 31 1.78 -4.88 13.43
N ARG A 32 2.39 -3.73 13.76
CA ARG A 32 3.48 -3.63 14.73
C ARG A 32 3.39 -2.31 15.50
N ASN A 33 3.79 -2.33 16.75
CA ASN A 33 3.89 -1.17 17.64
C ASN A 33 5.32 -0.95 18.17
N SER A 34 6.26 -1.78 17.75
CA SER A 34 7.68 -1.70 18.10
C SER A 34 8.55 -2.25 16.97
N ASP A 35 9.86 -2.30 17.16
CA ASP A 35 10.82 -2.82 16.18
C ASP A 35 10.92 -4.34 16.26
N TYR A 36 9.94 -5.04 15.73
CA TYR A 36 9.96 -6.49 15.52
C TYR A 36 9.51 -6.82 14.11
N ASP A 37 9.93 -7.97 13.61
CA ASP A 37 9.51 -8.48 12.31
C ASP A 37 8.29 -9.38 12.43
N LEU A 38 7.37 -9.21 11.46
CA LEU A 38 6.21 -10.07 11.29
C LEU A 38 6.14 -10.50 9.84
N SER A 39 6.12 -11.80 9.58
CA SER A 39 6.05 -12.32 8.21
C SER A 39 4.82 -11.77 7.46
N LEU A 40 4.93 -11.64 6.14
CA LEU A 40 3.88 -11.05 5.30
C LEU A 40 2.53 -11.76 5.48
N SER A 41 2.54 -13.10 5.51
CA SER A 41 1.33 -13.89 5.75
C SER A 41 0.74 -13.66 7.16
N ASN A 42 1.59 -13.50 8.18
CA ASN A 42 1.13 -13.23 9.54
C ASN A 42 0.54 -11.82 9.68
N ARG A 43 0.96 -10.85 8.87
CA ARG A 43 0.34 -9.51 8.84
C ARG A 43 -1.10 -9.60 8.36
N ILE A 44 -1.37 -10.36 7.29
CA ILE A 44 -2.74 -10.59 6.81
C ILE A 44 -3.54 -11.40 7.82
N LYS A 45 -2.96 -12.46 8.38
CA LYS A 45 -3.63 -13.23 9.44
C LYS A 45 -4.03 -12.35 10.62
N TYR A 46 -3.15 -11.47 11.09
CA TYR A 46 -3.43 -10.53 12.16
C TYR A 46 -4.61 -9.60 11.82
N ALA A 47 -4.66 -9.08 10.59
CA ALA A 47 -5.77 -8.24 10.14
C ALA A 47 -7.10 -9.03 10.12
N VAL A 48 -7.10 -10.25 9.60
CA VAL A 48 -8.28 -11.13 9.57
C VAL A 48 -8.75 -11.48 10.97
N ASP A 49 -7.86 -11.87 11.89
CA ASP A 49 -8.18 -12.20 13.27
C ASP A 49 -8.77 -11.01 14.05
N ASN A 50 -8.47 -9.79 13.63
CA ASN A 50 -9.03 -8.56 14.17
C ASN A 50 -10.22 -8.00 13.36
N ASN A 51 -10.79 -8.77 12.45
CA ASN A 51 -11.94 -8.42 11.63
C ASN A 51 -11.76 -7.14 10.80
N ALA A 52 -10.55 -6.86 10.32
CA ALA A 52 -10.30 -5.73 9.44
C ALA A 52 -11.14 -5.83 8.14
N ASP A 53 -11.52 -4.68 7.61
CA ASP A 53 -12.25 -4.58 6.33
C ASP A 53 -11.32 -4.29 5.16
N TYR A 54 -10.15 -3.69 5.44
CA TYR A 54 -9.09 -3.37 4.47
C TYR A 54 -7.72 -3.57 5.11
N PHE A 55 -6.72 -3.89 4.27
CA PHE A 55 -5.32 -3.94 4.66
C PHE A 55 -4.49 -3.02 3.78
N ILE A 56 -3.69 -2.13 4.41
CA ILE A 56 -2.83 -1.19 3.70
C ILE A 56 -1.41 -1.34 4.21
N SER A 57 -0.49 -1.71 3.32
CA SER A 57 0.94 -1.79 3.59
C SER A 57 1.60 -0.48 3.16
N VAL A 58 2.19 0.21 4.12
CA VAL A 58 2.83 1.52 3.92
C VAL A 58 4.32 1.32 3.71
N HIS A 59 4.84 1.77 2.58
CA HIS A 59 6.22 1.64 2.17
C HIS A 59 6.80 2.92 1.57
N VAL A 60 8.11 3.01 1.61
CA VAL A 60 8.93 3.93 0.84
C VAL A 60 9.87 3.08 0.00
N ASN A 61 9.80 3.25 -1.30
CA ASN A 61 10.55 2.42 -2.26
C ASN A 61 12.06 2.71 -2.22
N SER A 62 12.84 1.80 -2.75
CA SER A 62 14.29 2.00 -2.94
C SER A 62 14.79 1.15 -4.10
N ARG A 63 15.76 1.66 -4.83
CA ARG A 63 16.45 0.96 -5.90
C ARG A 63 17.94 0.88 -5.64
N SER A 64 18.61 -0.05 -6.31
CA SER A 64 20.07 -0.10 -6.30
C SER A 64 20.67 1.18 -6.92
N THR A 65 21.93 1.46 -6.61
CA THR A 65 22.63 2.66 -7.08
C THR A 65 22.73 2.78 -8.61
N ASP A 66 22.50 1.68 -9.34
CA ASP A 66 22.55 1.65 -10.80
C ASP A 66 21.24 2.13 -11.46
N GLU A 67 20.18 2.32 -10.67
CA GLU A 67 18.84 2.75 -11.11
C GLU A 67 18.41 4.04 -10.39
N VAL A 68 19.29 5.03 -10.38
CA VAL A 68 19.12 6.30 -9.62
C VAL A 68 17.98 7.19 -10.11
N ASP A 69 17.50 6.98 -11.33
CA ASP A 69 16.44 7.81 -11.93
C ASP A 69 15.03 7.35 -11.55
N SER A 70 14.88 6.23 -10.83
CA SER A 70 13.58 5.79 -10.34
C SER A 70 13.04 6.77 -9.30
N HIS A 71 11.83 7.27 -9.51
CA HIS A 71 11.17 8.27 -8.66
C HIS A 71 9.65 8.17 -8.73
N GLY A 72 8.95 8.80 -7.78
CA GLY A 72 7.51 8.91 -7.76
C GLY A 72 6.81 7.86 -6.92
N CYS A 73 5.47 7.86 -6.95
CA CYS A 73 4.64 6.94 -6.17
C CYS A 73 3.98 5.87 -7.04
N MET A 74 3.68 4.74 -6.42
CA MET A 74 2.86 3.68 -7.01
C MET A 74 2.05 2.96 -5.95
N VAL A 75 0.98 2.32 -6.37
CA VAL A 75 0.20 1.41 -5.54
C VAL A 75 0.18 0.04 -6.19
N LEU A 76 0.55 -0.98 -5.42
CA LEU A 76 0.48 -2.37 -5.86
C LEU A 76 -0.84 -2.96 -5.37
N MET A 77 -1.54 -3.65 -6.26
CA MET A 77 -2.80 -4.33 -5.96
C MET A 77 -2.87 -5.69 -6.66
N SER A 78 -3.88 -6.50 -6.33
CA SER A 78 -4.05 -7.81 -6.92
C SER A 78 -4.36 -7.76 -8.43
N CYS A 79 -3.87 -8.75 -9.16
CA CYS A 79 -4.19 -8.97 -10.58
C CYS A 79 -5.50 -9.74 -10.74
N SER A 80 -5.74 -10.68 -9.83
CA SER A 80 -6.85 -11.63 -9.92
C SER A 80 -8.17 -10.97 -9.52
N ARG A 81 -9.22 -11.39 -10.22
CA ARG A 81 -10.62 -11.11 -9.85
C ARG A 81 -11.23 -12.20 -8.98
N TYR A 82 -10.41 -13.10 -8.44
CA TYR A 82 -10.86 -14.12 -7.51
C TYR A 82 -11.64 -13.50 -6.35
N GLN A 83 -12.83 -14.01 -6.08
CA GLN A 83 -13.75 -13.53 -5.05
C GLN A 83 -14.07 -14.67 -4.08
N PRO A 84 -13.42 -14.74 -2.91
CA PRO A 84 -13.76 -15.72 -1.89
C PRO A 84 -15.18 -15.51 -1.35
N SER A 85 -15.87 -16.60 -1.03
CA SER A 85 -17.24 -16.55 -0.49
C SER A 85 -17.36 -15.88 0.87
N ASN A 86 -16.26 -15.79 1.61
CA ASN A 86 -16.17 -15.13 2.94
C ASN A 86 -15.76 -13.66 2.86
N ALA A 87 -15.56 -13.11 1.68
CA ALA A 87 -15.22 -11.70 1.52
C ALA A 87 -16.37 -10.80 2.02
N LYS A 88 -16.00 -9.77 2.79
CA LYS A 88 -16.96 -8.80 3.33
C LYS A 88 -17.40 -7.76 2.28
N VAL A 89 -16.69 -7.65 1.18
CA VAL A 89 -16.94 -6.71 0.08
C VAL A 89 -17.49 -7.44 -1.13
N ALA A 90 -18.27 -6.75 -1.97
CA ALA A 90 -18.85 -7.32 -3.18
C ALA A 90 -17.78 -7.71 -4.21
N SER A 91 -16.65 -7.00 -4.25
CA SER A 91 -15.49 -7.32 -5.08
C SER A 91 -14.23 -6.84 -4.37
N VAL A 92 -13.31 -7.79 -4.09
CA VAL A 92 -11.99 -7.47 -3.53
C VAL A 92 -11.22 -6.60 -4.53
N TYR A 93 -11.12 -7.05 -5.77
CA TYR A 93 -10.43 -6.34 -6.85
C TYR A 93 -10.93 -4.91 -7.06
N ASP A 94 -12.25 -4.70 -7.14
CA ASP A 94 -12.81 -3.37 -7.40
C ASP A 94 -12.63 -2.44 -6.19
N SER A 95 -12.62 -2.98 -4.98
CA SER A 95 -12.33 -2.22 -3.75
C SER A 95 -10.88 -1.76 -3.71
N GLU A 96 -9.93 -2.63 -4.06
CA GLU A 96 -8.51 -2.30 -4.20
C GLU A 96 -8.28 -1.25 -5.29
N MET A 97 -8.91 -1.42 -6.47
CA MET A 97 -8.79 -0.50 -7.60
C MET A 97 -9.29 0.92 -7.25
N ARG A 98 -10.44 1.03 -6.57
CA ARG A 98 -10.94 2.34 -6.12
C ARG A 98 -9.96 3.01 -5.17
N MET A 99 -9.48 2.28 -4.18
CA MET A 99 -8.54 2.79 -3.19
C MET A 99 -7.21 3.19 -3.82
N ALA A 100 -6.65 2.34 -4.70
CA ALA A 100 -5.40 2.62 -5.40
C ALA A 100 -5.48 3.90 -6.24
N LYS A 101 -6.56 4.07 -7.03
CA LYS A 101 -6.79 5.28 -7.83
C LYS A 101 -6.92 6.53 -6.97
N SER A 102 -7.65 6.44 -5.86
CA SER A 102 -7.84 7.58 -4.95
C SER A 102 -6.50 7.98 -4.31
N ILE A 103 -5.69 7.04 -3.83
CA ILE A 103 -4.37 7.31 -3.25
C ILE A 103 -3.44 7.96 -4.27
N ILE A 104 -3.30 7.39 -5.48
CA ILE A 104 -2.47 8.00 -6.54
C ILE A 104 -2.93 9.44 -6.83
N SER A 105 -4.22 9.66 -6.94
CA SER A 105 -4.77 11.01 -7.19
C SER A 105 -4.38 12.00 -6.10
N LYS A 106 -4.51 11.64 -4.81
CA LYS A 106 -4.16 12.53 -3.69
C LYS A 106 -2.66 12.78 -3.59
N LEU A 107 -1.84 11.75 -3.80
CA LEU A 107 -0.38 11.91 -3.83
C LEU A 107 0.07 12.82 -4.99
N ASN A 108 -0.55 12.70 -6.17
CA ASN A 108 -0.27 13.61 -7.29
C ASN A 108 -0.65 15.07 -6.98
N VAL A 109 -1.73 15.31 -6.23
CA VAL A 109 -2.10 16.68 -5.77
C VAL A 109 -1.04 17.27 -4.84
N LEU A 110 -0.31 16.44 -4.08
CA LEU A 110 0.85 16.89 -3.31
C LEU A 110 2.09 17.20 -4.16
N GLY A 111 2.04 16.94 -5.47
CA GLY A 111 3.15 17.10 -6.39
C GLY A 111 4.06 15.87 -6.50
N LEU A 112 3.70 14.74 -5.90
CA LEU A 112 4.43 13.49 -6.05
C LEU A 112 4.06 12.84 -7.39
N PRO A 113 5.01 12.68 -8.33
CA PRO A 113 4.70 12.13 -9.65
C PRO A 113 4.36 10.64 -9.57
N ILE A 114 3.71 10.12 -10.59
CA ILE A 114 3.57 8.67 -10.80
C ILE A 114 4.96 8.08 -11.03
N ALA A 115 5.23 6.93 -10.45
CA ALA A 115 6.50 6.25 -10.62
C ALA A 115 6.79 6.00 -12.11
N ASN A 116 7.96 6.42 -12.54
CA ASN A 116 8.46 6.23 -13.91
C ASN A 116 9.01 4.82 -14.16
N ASP A 117 9.01 4.02 -13.11
CA ASP A 117 9.57 2.70 -13.07
C ASP A 117 8.46 1.64 -13.12
N TRP A 118 8.78 0.45 -13.64
CA TRP A 118 7.86 -0.66 -13.83
C TRP A 118 6.73 -0.38 -14.85
N ASN A 119 6.03 -1.43 -15.19
CA ASN A 119 4.93 -1.38 -16.16
C ASN A 119 3.63 -0.91 -15.48
N THR A 120 3.60 0.34 -15.03
CA THR A 120 2.42 0.96 -14.41
C THR A 120 1.45 1.55 -15.44
N GLU A 121 1.77 1.45 -16.74
CA GLU A 121 0.99 2.03 -17.84
C GLU A 121 0.62 3.51 -17.61
N ASN A 122 1.50 4.26 -16.95
CA ASN A 122 1.27 5.65 -16.51
C ASN A 122 0.08 5.85 -15.57
N THR A 123 -0.42 4.79 -14.95
CA THR A 123 -1.51 4.88 -13.97
C THR A 123 -1.04 4.96 -12.53
N GLY A 124 0.22 4.61 -12.28
CA GLY A 124 0.77 4.43 -10.94
C GLY A 124 0.30 3.15 -10.24
N ILE A 125 -0.47 2.29 -10.94
CA ILE A 125 -0.97 1.03 -10.39
C ILE A 125 -0.16 -0.12 -10.95
N LEU A 126 0.50 -0.88 -10.08
CA LEU A 126 1.27 -2.05 -10.43
C LEU A 126 0.51 -3.32 -10.08
N GLN A 127 0.35 -4.19 -11.06
CA GLN A 127 -0.21 -5.52 -10.92
C GLN A 127 0.78 -6.54 -11.46
N ARG A 128 1.04 -7.61 -10.72
CA ARG A 128 2.02 -8.63 -11.14
C ARG A 128 1.57 -10.02 -10.73
N VAL A 129 1.44 -10.92 -11.69
CA VAL A 129 1.19 -12.34 -11.45
C VAL A 129 2.46 -13.08 -11.05
N THR A 130 2.30 -14.16 -10.30
CA THR A 130 3.40 -15.08 -9.96
C THR A 130 4.05 -15.66 -11.20
N THR A 131 5.35 -15.92 -11.11
CA THR A 131 6.12 -16.58 -12.18
C THR A 131 6.28 -18.09 -11.97
N VAL A 132 5.80 -18.62 -10.81
CA VAL A 132 5.97 -20.04 -10.44
C VAL A 132 4.72 -20.90 -10.71
N GLY A 133 3.71 -20.34 -11.37
CA GLY A 133 2.50 -21.10 -11.78
C GLY A 133 1.52 -21.36 -10.65
N GLU A 134 1.64 -20.69 -9.51
CA GLU A 134 0.67 -20.77 -8.42
C GLU A 134 -0.66 -20.13 -8.84
N THR A 135 -1.79 -20.72 -8.38
CA THR A 135 -3.14 -20.25 -8.73
C THR A 135 -4.02 -20.08 -7.50
N TYR A 136 -5.06 -19.27 -7.66
CA TYR A 136 -6.19 -19.22 -6.76
C TYR A 136 -7.11 -20.44 -6.91
N PRO A 137 -8.05 -20.70 -5.97
CA PRO A 137 -8.97 -21.84 -6.04
C PRO A 137 -9.83 -21.91 -7.29
N ASP A 138 -10.07 -20.80 -7.97
CA ASP A 138 -10.81 -20.73 -9.24
C ASP A 138 -9.94 -20.99 -10.48
N GLY A 139 -8.64 -21.28 -10.29
CA GLY A 139 -7.66 -21.51 -11.35
C GLY A 139 -7.04 -20.24 -11.93
N SER A 140 -7.45 -19.05 -11.51
CA SER A 140 -6.81 -17.80 -11.93
C SER A 140 -5.38 -17.70 -11.38
N PRO A 141 -4.43 -17.06 -12.11
CA PRO A 141 -3.05 -16.91 -11.66
C PRO A 141 -2.97 -16.16 -10.33
N ALA A 142 -2.12 -16.64 -9.42
CA ALA A 142 -1.87 -15.99 -8.14
C ALA A 142 -1.06 -14.70 -8.30
N ASP A 143 -1.20 -13.80 -7.34
CA ASP A 143 -0.40 -12.58 -7.27
C ASP A 143 1.05 -12.88 -6.91
N TYR A 144 1.98 -12.11 -7.49
CA TYR A 144 3.41 -12.22 -7.19
C TYR A 144 3.74 -11.84 -5.74
N TYR A 145 3.08 -10.82 -5.22
CA TYR A 145 3.35 -10.31 -3.87
C TYR A 145 2.56 -11.12 -2.84
N THR A 146 3.27 -11.80 -1.96
CA THR A 146 2.69 -12.67 -0.91
C THR A 146 1.60 -11.98 -0.10
N LEU A 147 1.77 -10.70 0.20
CA LEU A 147 0.79 -9.93 0.96
C LEU A 147 -0.53 -9.80 0.20
N LEU A 148 -0.47 -9.47 -1.09
CA LEU A 148 -1.66 -9.35 -1.95
C LEU A 148 -2.31 -10.73 -2.15
N TYR A 149 -1.52 -11.76 -2.45
CA TYR A 149 -2.01 -13.14 -2.55
C TYR A 149 -2.76 -13.59 -1.30
N CYS A 150 -2.16 -13.41 -0.12
CA CYS A 150 -2.80 -13.78 1.14
C CYS A 150 -4.06 -12.97 1.42
N GLY A 151 -4.04 -11.66 1.13
CA GLY A 151 -5.19 -10.77 1.30
C GLY A 151 -6.37 -11.18 0.41
N THR A 152 -6.14 -11.30 -0.89
CA THR A 152 -7.16 -11.74 -1.85
C THR A 152 -7.74 -13.10 -1.48
N LYS A 153 -6.88 -14.05 -1.10
CA LYS A 153 -7.30 -15.39 -0.69
C LYS A 153 -8.15 -15.37 0.59
N ALA A 154 -7.89 -14.43 1.48
CA ALA A 154 -8.67 -14.22 2.70
C ALA A 154 -9.96 -13.40 2.47
N GLY A 155 -10.18 -12.85 1.29
CA GLY A 155 -11.30 -11.96 0.98
C GLY A 155 -11.15 -10.56 1.58
N LEU A 156 -9.91 -10.18 1.91
CA LEU A 156 -9.55 -8.89 2.50
C LEU A 156 -8.91 -8.01 1.43
N PRO A 157 -9.56 -6.93 0.95
CA PRO A 157 -8.93 -5.98 0.06
C PRO A 157 -7.61 -5.47 0.64
N SER A 158 -6.53 -5.64 -0.13
CA SER A 158 -5.16 -5.41 0.34
C SER A 158 -4.34 -4.68 -0.70
N ILE A 159 -3.71 -3.58 -0.32
CA ILE A 159 -2.83 -2.81 -1.20
C ILE A 159 -1.48 -2.55 -0.55
N ILE A 160 -0.46 -2.28 -1.37
CA ILE A 160 0.84 -1.80 -0.94
C ILE A 160 1.02 -0.41 -1.56
N VAL A 161 1.28 0.59 -0.73
CA VAL A 161 1.54 1.97 -1.16
C VAL A 161 3.03 2.24 -1.08
N GLU A 162 3.64 2.54 -2.22
CA GLU A 162 5.02 2.99 -2.34
C GLU A 162 5.01 4.49 -2.58
N HIS A 163 5.31 5.27 -1.53
CA HIS A 163 5.10 6.72 -1.56
C HIS A 163 6.12 7.48 -2.40
N ALA A 164 7.37 7.05 -2.37
CA ALA A 164 8.48 7.73 -3.05
C ALA A 164 9.70 6.83 -3.02
N PHE A 165 10.79 7.21 -3.70
CA PHE A 165 12.04 6.45 -3.68
C PHE A 165 13.04 7.06 -2.71
N LEU A 166 13.37 6.33 -1.64
CA LEU A 166 14.41 6.73 -0.67
C LEU A 166 15.79 6.88 -1.34
N SER A 167 16.06 6.12 -2.40
CA SER A 167 17.28 6.17 -3.19
C SER A 167 17.35 7.37 -4.15
N ASN A 168 16.24 8.09 -4.39
CA ASN A 168 16.20 9.26 -5.25
C ASN A 168 16.31 10.53 -4.41
N GLU A 169 17.30 11.37 -4.71
CA GLU A 169 17.57 12.59 -3.94
C GLU A 169 16.42 13.60 -4.02
N GLY A 170 15.76 13.71 -5.18
CA GLY A 170 14.62 14.59 -5.39
C GLY A 170 13.42 14.15 -4.57
N ASP A 171 13.07 12.88 -4.62
CA ASP A 171 12.00 12.30 -3.82
C ASP A 171 12.26 12.45 -2.32
N TYR A 172 13.49 12.11 -1.89
CA TYR A 172 13.88 12.27 -0.50
C TYR A 172 13.73 13.70 -0.02
N ARG A 173 14.34 14.65 -0.75
CA ARG A 173 14.32 16.09 -0.37
C ARG A 173 12.91 16.64 -0.34
N ASN A 174 12.10 16.31 -1.33
CA ASN A 174 10.78 16.90 -1.50
C ASN A 174 9.70 16.26 -0.64
N PHE A 175 9.77 14.95 -0.35
CA PHE A 175 8.64 14.22 0.26
C PHE A 175 8.99 13.44 1.53
N LEU A 176 10.28 13.12 1.79
CA LEU A 176 10.65 12.19 2.87
C LEU A 176 11.52 12.79 3.97
N SER A 177 12.11 13.97 3.75
CA SER A 177 13.21 14.48 4.57
C SER A 177 12.81 15.11 5.91
N THR A 178 11.52 15.36 6.16
CA THR A 178 11.02 15.94 7.40
C THR A 178 9.72 15.29 7.86
N ASN A 179 9.41 15.41 9.14
CA ASN A 179 8.15 14.89 9.69
C ASN A 179 6.93 15.52 9.04
N GLU A 180 6.96 16.83 8.74
CA GLU A 180 5.85 17.55 8.10
C GLU A 180 5.54 16.98 6.71
N LYS A 181 6.58 16.56 5.96
CA LYS A 181 6.40 15.92 4.64
C LYS A 181 5.81 14.54 4.77
N LEU A 182 6.28 13.73 5.73
CA LEU A 182 5.71 12.41 6.00
C LEU A 182 4.25 12.52 6.48
N ASP A 183 3.95 13.54 7.30
CA ASP A 183 2.59 13.81 7.77
C ASP A 183 1.68 14.25 6.61
N ALA A 184 2.20 14.98 5.62
CA ALA A 184 1.45 15.35 4.41
C ALA A 184 1.10 14.13 3.55
N LEU A 185 2.03 13.17 3.38
CA LEU A 185 1.76 11.89 2.71
C LEU A 185 0.65 11.13 3.44
N ALA A 186 0.78 10.96 4.76
CA ALA A 186 -0.20 10.26 5.59
C ALA A 186 -1.59 10.92 5.53
N LYS A 187 -1.64 12.26 5.48
CA LYS A 187 -2.91 12.99 5.33
C LYS A 187 -3.55 12.74 3.97
N ALA A 188 -2.77 12.75 2.89
CA ALA A 188 -3.24 12.45 1.55
C ALA A 188 -3.82 11.03 1.46
N ASP A 189 -3.14 10.06 2.03
CA ASP A 189 -3.63 8.69 2.14
C ASP A 189 -4.95 8.62 2.92
N ALA A 190 -5.04 9.31 4.07
CA ALA A 190 -6.26 9.31 4.87
C ALA A 190 -7.46 9.85 4.10
N GLU A 191 -7.29 10.97 3.40
CA GLU A 191 -8.33 11.55 2.56
C GLU A 191 -8.76 10.58 1.45
N ALA A 192 -7.78 9.94 0.78
CA ALA A 192 -8.04 8.96 -0.28
C ALA A 192 -8.79 7.73 0.23
N ILE A 193 -8.38 7.19 1.37
CA ILE A 193 -9.01 6.01 1.99
C ILE A 193 -10.45 6.34 2.37
N ILE A 194 -10.70 7.47 3.04
CA ILE A 194 -12.04 7.90 3.45
C ILE A 194 -12.97 8.05 2.23
N GLU A 195 -12.48 8.62 1.13
CA GLU A 195 -13.25 8.76 -0.11
C GLU A 195 -13.57 7.40 -0.75
N SER A 196 -12.64 6.43 -0.67
CA SER A 196 -12.77 5.13 -1.35
C SER A 196 -13.66 4.13 -0.61
N ILE A 197 -13.85 4.28 0.71
CA ILE A 197 -14.64 3.35 1.54
C ILE A 197 -16.08 3.83 1.80
N ARG A 198 -16.43 5.02 1.36
CA ARG A 198 -17.79 5.58 1.38
C ARG A 198 -18.57 5.20 0.14
#